data_8ba79eceb7e0ce3cdf59e55a179deda3
#
_entry.id   8ba79eceb7e0ce3cdf59e55a179deda3
#
_cell.length_a   1.000
_cell.length_b   1.000
_cell.length_c   1.000
_cell.angle_alpha   90.00
_cell.angle_beta   90.00
_cell.angle_gamma   90.00
#
_symmetry.space_group_name_H-M   'P 1'
#
loop_
_entity.id
_entity.type
_entity.pdbx_description
1 polymer ?
#
loop_
_entity_poly.entity_id
_entity_poly.type
_entity_poly.pdbx_seq_one_letter_code
_entity_poly.pdbx_strand_id
1 'polypeptide(L)'
;MLDLVNLERIGQGLPSLEWHDRLSDVARRYARRMAIDGFFGHTDLEGGSVGDRVQAAGIPYRVVGENLAVAVTMEMAHEGLMESEGHRANILSTEFTSMGIGLVETPYGVVIVQLFHA
;
A
#
# COMPACT_ATOMS: atom_id res chain seq x y z
N MET A 1 -9.59 5.02 -1.27
CA MET A 1 -9.10 3.63 -1.37
C MET A 1 -9.23 2.84 -0.08
N LEU A 2 -9.06 3.46 1.07
CA LEU A 2 -9.29 2.80 2.35
C LEU A 2 -10.71 2.21 2.43
N ASP A 3 -11.69 2.96 1.95
CA ASP A 3 -13.09 2.52 1.95
C ASP A 3 -13.28 1.25 1.12
N LEU A 4 -12.63 1.16 -0.04
CA LEU A 4 -12.70 -0.03 -0.90
C LEU A 4 -12.08 -1.25 -0.22
N VAL A 5 -10.92 -1.08 0.40
CA VAL A 5 -10.24 -2.15 1.16
C VAL A 5 -11.13 -2.61 2.32
N ASN A 6 -11.69 -1.67 3.07
CA ASN A 6 -12.52 -2.02 4.22
C ASN A 6 -13.85 -2.65 3.83
N LEU A 7 -14.42 -2.30 2.69
CA LEU A 7 -15.60 -3.01 2.18
C LEU A 7 -15.29 -4.48 1.89
N GLU A 8 -14.14 -4.75 1.30
CA GLU A 8 -13.69 -6.13 1.06
C GLU A 8 -13.50 -6.90 2.37
N ARG A 9 -12.88 -6.25 3.37
CA ARG A 9 -12.63 -6.86 4.68
C ARG A 9 -13.93 -7.15 5.41
N ILE A 10 -14.85 -6.20 5.45
CA ILE A 10 -16.16 -6.36 6.11
C ILE A 10 -16.94 -7.49 5.44
N GLY A 11 -16.88 -7.57 4.11
CA GLY A 11 -17.52 -8.64 3.36
C GLY A 11 -17.00 -10.03 3.70
N GLN A 12 -15.80 -10.14 4.25
CA GLN A 12 -15.20 -11.38 4.71
C GLN A 12 -15.28 -11.55 6.24
N GLY A 13 -16.01 -10.68 6.92
CA GLY A 13 -16.15 -10.76 8.38
C GLY A 13 -14.92 -10.27 9.14
N LEU A 14 -14.06 -9.47 8.51
CA LEU A 14 -12.84 -8.95 9.12
C LEU A 14 -13.04 -7.53 9.64
N PRO A 15 -12.33 -7.15 10.73
CA PRO A 15 -12.37 -5.78 11.20
C PRO A 15 -11.79 -4.81 10.16
N SER A 16 -12.33 -3.60 10.12
CA SER A 16 -11.78 -2.52 9.30
C SER A 16 -10.38 -2.16 9.74
N LEU A 17 -9.53 -1.79 8.78
CA LEU A 17 -8.23 -1.21 9.06
C LEU A 17 -8.40 0.27 9.41
N GLU A 18 -7.58 0.75 10.34
CA GLU A 18 -7.54 2.16 10.71
C GLU A 18 -6.56 2.90 9.81
N TRP A 19 -6.88 4.14 9.46
CA TRP A 19 -5.99 5.02 8.73
C TRP A 19 -4.79 5.40 9.61
N HIS A 20 -3.59 5.41 9.02
CA HIS A 20 -2.37 5.78 9.71
C HIS A 20 -1.66 6.88 8.90
N ASP A 21 -1.71 8.13 9.41
CA ASP A 21 -1.19 9.30 8.71
C ASP A 21 0.29 9.19 8.35
N ARG A 22 1.12 8.81 9.30
CA ARG A 22 2.57 8.72 9.08
C ARG A 22 2.93 7.60 8.12
N LEU A 23 2.20 6.50 8.18
CA LEU A 23 2.38 5.39 7.25
C LEU A 23 1.99 5.82 5.83
N SER A 24 0.95 6.64 5.71
CA SER A 24 0.54 7.21 4.42
C SER A 24 1.60 8.16 3.85
N ASP A 25 2.31 8.91 4.69
CA ASP A 25 3.42 9.74 4.25
C ASP A 25 4.56 8.91 3.67
N VAL A 26 4.87 7.77 4.30
CA VAL A 26 5.88 6.83 3.79
C VAL A 26 5.42 6.28 2.43
N ALA A 27 4.17 5.87 2.33
CA ALA A 27 3.59 5.33 1.10
C ALA A 27 3.64 6.37 -0.03
N ARG A 28 3.28 7.61 0.25
CA ARG A 28 3.25 8.68 -0.74
C ARG A 28 4.65 9.02 -1.24
N ARG A 29 5.62 9.09 -0.35
CA ARG A 29 7.02 9.35 -0.73
C ARG A 29 7.54 8.25 -1.63
N TYR A 30 7.21 7.01 -1.33
CA TYR A 30 7.66 5.88 -2.15
C TYR A 30 6.97 5.85 -3.52
N ALA A 31 5.67 6.12 -3.57
CA ALA A 31 4.96 6.22 -4.85
C ALA A 31 5.58 7.31 -5.73
N ARG A 32 5.92 8.46 -5.14
CA ARG A 32 6.58 9.56 -5.85
C ARG A 32 7.97 9.16 -6.35
N ARG A 33 8.75 8.46 -5.54
CA ARG A 33 10.08 7.97 -5.95
C ARG A 33 9.98 7.04 -7.14
N MET A 34 9.06 6.09 -7.10
CA MET A 34 8.86 5.18 -8.23
C MET A 34 8.48 5.94 -9.50
N ALA A 35 7.57 6.91 -9.40
CA ALA A 35 7.12 7.70 -10.54
C ALA A 35 8.24 8.57 -11.12
N ILE A 36 9.05 9.22 -10.28
CA ILE A 36 10.11 10.14 -10.71
C ILE A 36 11.34 9.39 -11.20
N ASP A 37 11.76 8.36 -10.46
CA ASP A 37 13.01 7.64 -10.75
C ASP A 37 12.82 6.51 -11.76
N GLY A 38 11.56 6.23 -12.14
CA GLY A 38 11.27 5.30 -13.23
C GLY A 38 11.49 3.84 -12.86
N PHE A 39 11.15 3.43 -11.64
CA PHE A 39 11.17 2.02 -11.26
C PHE A 39 9.84 1.61 -10.62
N PHE A 40 9.61 0.31 -10.54
CA PHE A 40 8.42 -0.25 -9.92
C PHE A 40 8.78 -1.55 -9.23
N GLY A 41 8.79 -1.56 -7.90
CA GLY A 41 9.15 -2.74 -7.12
C GLY A 41 9.15 -2.47 -5.62
N HIS A 42 9.14 -3.54 -4.83
CA HIS A 42 9.14 -3.44 -3.37
C HIS A 42 10.48 -3.01 -2.78
N THR A 43 11.56 -3.18 -3.53
CA THR A 43 12.90 -2.78 -3.12
C THR A 43 13.28 -1.50 -3.86
N ASP A 44 13.72 -0.49 -3.12
CA ASP A 44 14.14 0.77 -3.73
C ASP A 44 15.53 0.65 -4.38
N LEU A 45 15.95 1.71 -5.07
CA LEU A 45 17.21 1.71 -5.84
C LEU A 45 18.45 1.54 -4.96
N GLU A 46 18.35 1.85 -3.67
CA GLU A 46 19.43 1.67 -2.69
C GLU A 46 19.36 0.32 -1.97
N GLY A 47 18.39 -0.54 -2.34
CA GLY A 47 18.23 -1.85 -1.74
C GLY A 47 17.34 -1.88 -0.50
N GLY A 48 16.65 -0.76 -0.19
CA GLY A 48 15.77 -0.68 0.97
C GLY A 48 14.43 -1.38 0.75
N SER A 49 13.98 -2.13 1.77
CA SER A 49 12.69 -2.81 1.80
C SER A 49 11.60 -1.92 2.39
N VAL A 50 10.34 -2.39 2.36
CA VAL A 50 9.23 -1.71 3.03
C VAL A 50 9.51 -1.56 4.53
N GLY A 51 10.02 -2.61 5.18
CA GLY A 51 10.39 -2.55 6.59
C GLY A 51 11.43 -1.48 6.88
N ASP A 52 12.45 -1.37 6.02
CA ASP A 52 13.48 -0.35 6.14
C ASP A 52 12.89 1.06 6.04
N ARG A 53 11.99 1.28 5.10
CA ARG A 53 11.36 2.58 4.91
C ARG A 53 10.47 2.99 6.09
N VAL A 54 9.71 2.05 6.62
CA VAL A 54 8.83 2.28 7.78
C VAL A 54 9.67 2.55 9.02
N GLN A 55 10.73 1.76 9.23
CA GLN A 55 11.64 1.96 10.36
C GLN A 55 12.35 3.31 10.28
N ALA A 56 12.82 3.69 9.11
CA ALA A 56 13.48 4.99 8.91
C ALA A 56 12.57 6.17 9.22
N ALA A 57 11.26 6.01 9.07
CA ALA A 57 10.27 7.02 9.41
C ALA A 57 9.94 7.06 10.92
N GLY A 58 10.56 6.18 11.71
CA GLY A 58 10.33 6.12 13.16
C GLY A 58 9.00 5.50 13.54
N ILE A 59 8.41 4.69 12.68
CA ILE A 59 7.14 4.01 12.95
C ILE A 59 7.44 2.61 13.46
N PRO A 60 7.14 2.32 14.74
CA PRO A 60 7.34 0.96 15.24
C PRO A 60 6.33 0.00 14.61
N TYR A 61 6.74 -1.23 14.35
CA TYR A 61 5.85 -2.24 13.83
C TYR A 61 6.25 -3.64 14.28
N ARG A 62 5.26 -4.52 14.40
CA ARG A 62 5.44 -5.95 14.58
C ARG A 62 5.41 -6.67 13.23
N VAL A 63 4.47 -6.30 12.39
CA VAL A 63 4.37 -6.81 11.01
C VAL A 63 4.10 -5.64 10.07
N VAL A 64 4.58 -5.77 8.84
CA VAL A 64 4.35 -4.78 7.78
C VAL A 64 4.23 -5.49 6.45
N GLY A 65 3.37 -4.97 5.58
CA GLY A 65 3.18 -5.47 4.23
C GLY A 65 2.98 -4.34 3.24
N GLU A 66 3.11 -4.64 1.96
CA GLU A 66 3.02 -3.65 0.90
C GLU A 66 2.36 -4.22 -0.33
N ASN A 67 1.42 -3.46 -0.89
CA ASN A 67 0.90 -3.69 -2.24
C ASN A 67 1.28 -2.50 -3.11
N LEU A 68 1.67 -2.79 -4.35
CA LEU A 68 2.00 -1.80 -5.36
C LEU A 68 1.09 -1.99 -6.57
N ALA A 69 0.61 -0.88 -7.14
CA ALA A 69 -0.20 -0.93 -8.35
C ALA A 69 0.05 0.28 -9.24
N VAL A 70 -0.08 0.07 -10.55
CA VAL A 70 -0.16 1.13 -11.55
C VAL A 70 -1.39 0.82 -12.39
N ALA A 71 -2.29 1.78 -12.51
CA ALA A 71 -3.53 1.62 -13.27
C ALA A 71 -4.02 2.96 -13.76
N VAL A 72 -5.01 2.95 -14.65
CA VAL A 72 -5.59 4.19 -15.17
C VAL A 72 -6.35 4.93 -14.05
N THR A 73 -7.06 4.18 -13.20
CA THR A 73 -7.81 4.74 -12.06
C THR A 73 -7.51 3.96 -10.78
N MET A 74 -7.82 4.58 -9.65
CA MET A 74 -7.73 3.94 -8.33
C MET A 74 -8.64 2.72 -8.24
N GLU A 75 -9.84 2.78 -8.80
CA GLU A 75 -10.80 1.69 -8.78
C GLU A 75 -10.31 0.49 -9.57
N MET A 76 -9.71 0.73 -10.73
CA MET A 76 -9.09 -0.33 -11.53
C MET A 76 -7.90 -0.96 -10.83
N ALA A 77 -7.11 -0.14 -10.12
CA ALA A 77 -6.01 -0.64 -9.31
C ALA A 77 -6.52 -1.57 -8.21
N HIS A 78 -7.58 -1.18 -7.52
CA HIS A 78 -8.19 -2.00 -6.47
C HIS A 78 -8.67 -3.34 -7.02
N GLU A 79 -9.37 -3.33 -8.14
CA GLU A 79 -9.83 -4.56 -8.80
C GLU A 79 -8.66 -5.48 -9.14
N GLY A 80 -7.60 -4.92 -9.72
CA GLY A 80 -6.41 -5.70 -10.07
C GLY A 80 -5.72 -6.30 -8.85
N LEU A 81 -5.63 -5.55 -7.77
CA LEU A 81 -5.05 -6.04 -6.52
C LEU A 81 -5.88 -7.19 -5.94
N MET A 82 -7.20 -7.09 -5.98
CA MET A 82 -8.10 -8.14 -5.48
C MET A 82 -8.08 -9.40 -6.35
N GLU A 83 -7.76 -9.29 -7.64
CA GLU A 83 -7.62 -10.43 -8.54
C GLU A 83 -6.29 -11.15 -8.40
N SER A 84 -5.30 -10.53 -7.76
CA SER A 84 -3.97 -11.09 -7.53
C SER A 84 -3.90 -11.74 -6.15
N GLU A 85 -3.58 -13.02 -6.09
CA GLU A 85 -3.59 -13.81 -4.85
C GLU A 85 -2.74 -13.17 -3.75
N GLY A 86 -1.49 -12.77 -4.07
CA GLY A 86 -0.58 -12.20 -3.09
C GLY A 86 -1.04 -10.84 -2.58
N HIS A 87 -1.52 -9.97 -3.46
CA HIS A 87 -2.03 -8.65 -3.08
C HIS A 87 -3.32 -8.75 -2.29
N ARG A 88 -4.21 -9.63 -2.73
CA ARG A 88 -5.46 -9.90 -2.03
C ARG A 88 -5.20 -10.42 -0.62
N ALA A 89 -4.21 -11.29 -0.45
CA ALA A 89 -3.84 -11.82 0.86
C ALA A 89 -3.46 -10.71 1.84
N ASN A 90 -2.75 -9.67 1.39
CA ASN A 90 -2.45 -8.51 2.23
C ASN A 90 -3.73 -7.76 2.63
N ILE A 91 -4.62 -7.51 1.68
CA ILE A 91 -5.87 -6.78 1.92
C ILE A 91 -6.74 -7.50 2.94
N LEU A 92 -6.77 -8.82 2.89
CA LEU A 92 -7.63 -9.66 3.75
C LEU A 92 -6.90 -10.27 4.94
N SER A 93 -5.65 -9.87 5.21
CA SER A 93 -4.88 -10.43 6.32
C SER A 93 -5.46 -10.03 7.67
N THR A 94 -5.51 -11.00 8.59
CA THR A 94 -5.91 -10.77 9.98
C THR A 94 -4.79 -10.18 10.82
N GLU A 95 -3.55 -10.13 10.30
CA GLU A 95 -2.40 -9.65 11.05
C GLU A 95 -2.29 -8.13 11.10
N PHE A 96 -2.91 -7.43 10.15
CA PHE A 96 -2.82 -5.97 10.06
C PHE A 96 -3.98 -5.29 10.75
N THR A 97 -3.69 -4.14 11.39
CA THR A 97 -4.69 -3.32 12.07
C THR A 97 -4.79 -1.92 11.49
N SER A 98 -3.78 -1.47 10.76
CA SER A 98 -3.79 -0.14 10.16
C SER A 98 -3.20 -0.13 8.75
N MET A 99 -3.50 0.93 8.02
CA MET A 99 -3.13 1.08 6.62
C MET A 99 -2.75 2.53 6.32
N GLY A 100 -1.73 2.68 5.49
CA GLY A 100 -1.39 3.95 4.87
C GLY A 100 -1.42 3.80 3.36
N ILE A 101 -1.81 4.86 2.66
CA ILE A 101 -1.94 4.84 1.20
C ILE A 101 -1.26 6.06 0.60
N GLY A 102 -0.43 5.83 -0.41
CA GLY A 102 0.15 6.86 -1.25
C GLY A 102 -0.33 6.69 -2.68
N LEU A 103 -0.78 7.79 -3.28
CA LEU A 103 -1.24 7.81 -4.66
C LEU A 103 -0.61 9.00 -5.36
N VAL A 104 0.02 8.75 -6.50
CA VAL A 104 0.62 9.79 -7.34
C VAL A 104 0.07 9.66 -8.75
N GLU A 105 -0.46 10.77 -9.27
CA GLU A 105 -0.95 10.83 -10.63
C GLU A 105 0.20 11.08 -11.59
N THR A 106 0.21 10.35 -12.71
CA THR A 106 1.16 10.52 -13.82
C THR A 106 0.39 10.67 -15.12
N PRO A 107 1.05 11.09 -16.22
CA PRO A 107 0.38 11.13 -17.51
C PRO A 107 -0.13 9.76 -17.98
N TYR A 108 0.36 8.67 -17.40
CA TYR A 108 0.02 7.30 -17.82
C TYR A 108 -0.95 6.60 -16.87
N GLY A 109 -1.38 7.29 -15.78
CA GLY A 109 -2.26 6.72 -14.79
C GLY A 109 -1.79 7.02 -13.38
N VAL A 110 -2.27 6.24 -12.41
CA VAL A 110 -1.93 6.43 -11.00
C VAL A 110 -0.93 5.35 -10.53
N VAL A 111 0.03 5.78 -9.73
CA VAL A 111 0.96 4.90 -9.01
C VAL A 111 0.48 4.85 -7.56
N ILE A 112 0.20 3.66 -7.06
CA ILE A 112 -0.38 3.47 -5.73
C ILE A 112 0.51 2.56 -4.90
N VAL A 113 0.73 2.98 -3.65
CA VAL A 113 1.38 2.18 -2.62
C VAL A 113 0.39 2.02 -1.47
N GLN A 114 0.09 0.78 -1.11
CA GLN A 114 -0.67 0.44 0.08
C GLN A 114 0.30 -0.15 1.09
N LEU A 115 0.39 0.44 2.27
CA LEU A 115 1.18 -0.09 3.37
C LEU A 115 0.24 -0.58 4.47
N PHE A 116 0.49 -1.79 4.94
CA PHE A 116 -0.27 -2.44 6.00
C PHE A 116 0.65 -2.68 7.17
N HIS A 117 0.11 -2.55 8.38
CA HIS A 117 0.96 -2.63 9.55
C HIS A 117 0.18 -3.02 10.80
N ALA A 118 0.89 -3.61 11.75
CA ALA A 118 0.47 -3.73 13.14
C ALA A 118 1.68 -3.73 14.08
#